data_9f0a3071efab7bbab6174aa259d485e6
#
_entry.id   9f0a3071efab7bbab6174aa259d485e6
#
_cell.length_a   1.000
_cell.length_b   1.000
_cell.length_c   1.000
_cell.angle_alpha   90.00
_cell.angle_beta   90.00
_cell.angle_gamma   90.00
#
_symmetry.space_group_name_H-M   'P 1'
#
loop_
_entity.id
_entity.type
_entity.pdbx_description
1 polymer ?
#
loop_
_entity_poly.entity_id
_entity_poly.type
_entity_poly.pdbx_seq_one_letter_code
_entity_poly.pdbx_strand_id
1 'polypeptide(L)'
;MAAPFSKTASNGLMRRRKTRPGGNAFSSTPRPISIFSKNIPRPRHGWRLAKTSCSRSTTPSMKSPTSPIMNSTTHSVISTNIARIDPAVAAPLCRGAGNLDAATERRGYKIMRIGLNLVASIAFVAASSHSSLAKTAAANQTKPRIEVCFVLDTTGSMGGLIEGAKQKIWSIANEMISTKPTPELKLGLIGYRDRGDEYVVKSFQLTDDIDSIYGHLRDFKAEGGGDEPESVNEALAEAIEKMPWSQDRKVLKIIFLVGDAPPHLDYADGPKYPELCRIAAKKDLIINTVQCGNIAETTPIWKEIAKLSEGSYAAIAQSGGVAVIATPMDDELARLNKKIGATLIPYGDATLQREVAAKQAFAESAPASAAADRLSYNARTGKAVQGRGELLDALAKNEVKLDAIDKKDLPKEFQKLTKQEMDARIAKTRAERDSLQKEVQALAKKREVYIQAENKRLAEAGKGDGFDEKVTETIHQQAERKGIDYTP
;
A
#
# COMPACT_ATOMS: atom_id res chain seq x y z
N MET A 1 -3.56 -9.08 67.39
CA MET A 1 -2.46 -9.86 67.95
C MET A 1 -1.30 -9.69 67.02
N ALA A 2 -0.47 -8.75 67.35
CA ALA A 2 0.85 -8.83 67.96
C ALA A 2 1.95 -8.96 66.86
N ALA A 3 2.56 -7.83 66.55
CA ALA A 3 3.94 -7.72 66.10
C ALA A 3 4.89 -8.12 67.27
N PRO A 4 6.21 -7.95 67.28
CA PRO A 4 7.21 -7.41 66.36
C PRO A 4 8.65 -8.03 66.49
N PHE A 5 9.66 -7.26 66.10
CA PHE A 5 11.13 -7.27 66.41
C PHE A 5 12.04 -7.97 65.39
N SER A 6 13.30 -7.51 65.08
CA SER A 6 14.07 -6.27 65.33
C SER A 6 15.34 -6.31 64.48
N LYS A 7 15.82 -5.14 64.10
CA LYS A 7 17.18 -4.58 63.94
C LYS A 7 18.40 -5.51 64.14
N THR A 8 19.40 -5.37 63.27
CA THR A 8 20.73 -4.84 63.71
C THR A 8 21.54 -4.30 62.52
N ALA A 9 22.15 -3.15 62.78
CA ALA A 9 23.12 -2.45 61.97
C ALA A 9 24.55 -2.91 62.35
N SER A 10 25.49 -2.76 61.39
CA SER A 10 26.90 -2.63 61.75
C SER A 10 27.65 -1.77 60.74
N ASN A 11 28.30 -0.76 61.29
CA ASN A 11 29.17 0.25 60.73
C ASN A 11 30.57 -0.30 60.40
N GLY A 12 31.31 0.46 59.52
CA GLY A 12 32.76 0.40 59.39
C GLY A 12 33.24 1.21 58.18
N LEU A 13 33.43 2.42 58.26
CA LEU A 13 34.49 3.42 58.52
C LEU A 13 35.74 3.28 57.62
N MET A 14 35.94 4.31 56.82
CA MET A 14 37.11 5.11 56.46
C MET A 14 38.40 4.47 55.91
N ARG A 15 38.86 4.99 54.78
CA ARG A 15 40.09 5.79 54.69
C ARG A 15 40.23 6.60 53.43
N ARG A 16 40.43 7.90 53.60
CA ARG A 16 40.93 8.90 52.65
C ARG A 16 42.41 8.70 52.35
N ARG A 17 42.84 8.95 51.09
CA ARG A 17 44.14 9.60 50.86
C ARG A 17 44.02 10.57 49.67
N LYS A 18 44.35 11.83 49.97
CA LYS A 18 44.67 12.93 49.08
C LYS A 18 46.11 12.81 48.62
N THR A 19 46.42 13.16 47.39
CA THR A 19 47.57 14.05 47.01
C THR A 19 47.36 14.60 45.62
N ARG A 20 47.50 15.90 45.49
CA ARG A 20 47.75 16.72 44.30
C ARG A 20 49.24 17.18 44.42
N PRO A 21 49.83 17.94 43.47
CA PRO A 21 49.61 18.28 42.06
C PRO A 21 50.91 18.23 41.22
N GLY A 22 50.85 18.45 39.90
CA GLY A 22 52.01 18.76 39.07
C GLY A 22 51.62 18.93 37.60
N GLY A 23 51.68 20.17 37.14
CA GLY A 23 51.34 20.58 35.81
C GLY A 23 52.41 20.30 34.77
N ASN A 24 52.01 20.34 33.50
CA ASN A 24 52.70 21.12 32.45
C ASN A 24 51.89 21.04 31.14
N ALA A 25 51.69 22.20 30.57
CA ALA A 25 51.11 22.41 29.27
C ALA A 25 52.08 21.98 28.16
N PHE A 26 51.58 21.28 27.14
CA PHE A 26 52.15 21.30 25.80
C PHE A 26 51.07 21.28 24.75
N SER A 27 51.01 22.38 24.02
CA SER A 27 50.34 22.61 22.76
C SER A 27 50.96 21.74 21.67
N SER A 28 50.17 20.96 20.90
CA SER A 28 50.59 20.49 19.58
C SER A 28 49.37 20.18 18.69
N THR A 29 49.21 21.01 17.69
CA THR A 29 48.38 20.81 16.50
C THR A 29 48.79 19.56 15.71
N PRO A 30 47.88 18.75 15.18
CA PRO A 30 48.26 17.66 14.28
C PRO A 30 48.39 18.15 12.83
N ARG A 31 49.51 17.79 12.22
CA ARG A 31 49.83 17.93 10.78
C ARG A 31 49.16 16.78 10.00
N PRO A 32 48.84 16.95 8.69
CA PRO A 32 48.22 15.92 7.87
C PRO A 32 49.23 14.82 7.47
N ILE A 33 48.77 13.57 7.55
CA ILE A 33 49.53 12.38 7.16
C ILE A 33 49.38 12.18 5.64
N SER A 34 50.53 12.24 4.94
CA SER A 34 50.67 11.86 3.54
C SER A 34 50.65 10.33 3.40
N ILE A 35 49.75 9.81 2.55
CA ILE A 35 49.64 8.38 2.25
C ILE A 35 50.70 8.01 1.22
N PHE A 36 51.68 7.20 1.64
CA PHE A 36 52.64 6.54 0.78
C PHE A 36 51.99 5.46 -0.06
N SER A 37 52.08 5.63 -1.38
CA SER A 37 51.76 4.61 -2.39
C SER A 37 52.79 3.47 -2.30
N LYS A 38 52.35 2.26 -1.97
CA LYS A 38 53.13 1.02 -2.14
C LYS A 38 52.73 0.31 -3.39
N ASN A 39 53.71 0.17 -4.30
CA ASN A 39 53.72 -0.65 -5.50
C ASN A 39 53.24 -2.09 -5.25
N ILE A 40 52.24 -2.52 -6.01
CA ILE A 40 51.88 -3.93 -6.17
C ILE A 40 52.30 -4.34 -7.59
N PRO A 41 53.07 -5.42 -7.79
CA PRO A 41 53.51 -5.85 -9.11
C PRO A 41 52.38 -6.56 -9.87
N ARG A 42 52.22 -6.21 -11.15
CA ARG A 42 51.32 -6.88 -12.10
C ARG A 42 51.95 -8.21 -12.56
N PRO A 43 51.24 -9.32 -12.63
CA PRO A 43 51.69 -10.49 -13.32
C PRO A 43 51.49 -10.30 -14.85
N ARG A 44 52.60 -10.46 -15.58
CA ARG A 44 52.63 -10.64 -17.02
C ARG A 44 52.25 -12.07 -17.35
N HIS A 45 51.14 -12.31 -18.02
CA HIS A 45 50.95 -13.44 -18.90
C HIS A 45 50.26 -13.00 -20.17
N GLY A 46 51.07 -13.05 -21.25
CA GLY A 46 50.63 -12.81 -22.60
C GLY A 46 49.88 -14.06 -23.11
N TRP A 47 48.73 -13.84 -23.67
CA TRP A 47 48.07 -14.84 -24.52
C TRP A 47 48.12 -14.33 -25.95
N ARG A 48 48.77 -15.11 -26.80
CA ARG A 48 48.88 -14.95 -28.26
C ARG A 48 47.50 -15.14 -28.88
N LEU A 49 47.12 -14.20 -29.73
CA LEU A 49 46.06 -14.35 -30.71
C LEU A 49 46.45 -15.39 -31.75
N ALA A 50 45.76 -16.54 -31.76
CA ALA A 50 45.77 -17.47 -32.87
C ALA A 50 44.65 -17.09 -33.86
N LYS A 51 45.04 -16.60 -35.03
CA LYS A 51 44.16 -16.45 -36.19
C LYS A 51 43.93 -17.88 -36.73
N THR A 52 42.69 -18.34 -36.74
CA THR A 52 42.28 -19.49 -37.54
C THR A 52 41.29 -19.07 -38.60
N SER A 53 41.66 -19.38 -39.81
CA SER A 53 41.03 -19.07 -41.08
C SER A 53 39.68 -19.75 -41.24
N CYS A 54 38.80 -19.00 -41.84
CA CYS A 54 37.48 -19.38 -42.37
C CYS A 54 37.66 -20.40 -43.51
N SER A 55 37.07 -21.59 -43.42
CA SER A 55 36.80 -22.44 -44.57
C SER A 55 35.29 -22.68 -44.66
N ARG A 56 34.76 -22.28 -45.82
CA ARG A 56 33.39 -22.57 -46.27
C ARG A 56 33.21 -24.10 -46.36
N SER A 57 32.12 -24.63 -45.88
CA SER A 57 31.56 -25.87 -46.38
C SER A 57 30.05 -25.75 -46.55
N THR A 58 29.67 -26.04 -47.69
CA THR A 58 28.43 -26.18 -48.43
C THR A 58 27.35 -26.97 -47.69
N THR A 59 26.14 -26.45 -47.82
CA THR A 59 24.84 -27.07 -47.49
C THR A 59 24.56 -28.31 -48.35
N PRO A 60 23.78 -29.27 -47.79
CA PRO A 60 22.81 -29.97 -48.65
C PRO A 60 21.37 -29.71 -48.16
N SER A 61 20.61 -29.30 -49.17
CA SER A 61 19.17 -29.30 -49.29
C SER A 61 18.56 -30.65 -48.98
N MET A 62 17.55 -30.69 -48.12
CA MET A 62 16.62 -31.83 -48.10
C MET A 62 15.19 -31.35 -48.18
N LYS A 63 14.54 -31.92 -49.18
CA LYS A 63 13.20 -31.70 -49.70
C LYS A 63 12.10 -31.99 -48.69
N SER A 64 11.07 -31.20 -48.74
CA SER A 64 9.72 -31.43 -48.18
C SER A 64 9.04 -32.62 -48.90
N PRO A 65 8.17 -33.35 -48.23
CA PRO A 65 7.10 -34.05 -48.95
C PRO A 65 5.75 -33.36 -48.71
N THR A 66 5.12 -33.27 -49.85
CA THR A 66 3.78 -32.78 -50.17
C THR A 66 2.65 -33.57 -49.47
N SER A 67 1.57 -32.81 -49.25
CA SER A 67 0.22 -33.21 -48.80
C SER A 67 -0.40 -34.38 -49.57
N PRO A 68 -1.51 -34.94 -49.03
CA PRO A 68 -2.76 -34.68 -49.80
C PRO A 68 -3.96 -34.18 -48.97
N ILE A 69 -4.71 -33.44 -49.68
CA ILE A 69 -6.04 -32.90 -49.44
C ILE A 69 -7.04 -34.05 -49.34
N MET A 70 -7.94 -33.99 -48.32
CA MET A 70 -9.28 -34.59 -48.42
C MET A 70 -10.34 -33.65 -47.85
N ASN A 71 -11.19 -33.24 -48.74
CA ASN A 71 -12.49 -32.62 -48.49
C ASN A 71 -13.43 -33.55 -47.79
N SER A 72 -14.18 -33.07 -46.80
CA SER A 72 -15.56 -33.45 -46.66
C SER A 72 -16.35 -32.38 -45.90
N THR A 73 -17.28 -31.86 -46.64
CA THR A 73 -18.34 -30.94 -46.30
C THR A 73 -19.36 -31.62 -45.40
N THR A 74 -19.72 -30.98 -44.30
CA THR A 74 -21.09 -31.11 -43.75
C THR A 74 -21.49 -29.82 -43.04
N HIS A 75 -22.42 -29.14 -43.67
CA HIS A 75 -23.22 -28.05 -43.11
C HIS A 75 -24.12 -28.59 -41.98
N SER A 76 -24.13 -27.92 -40.83
CA SER A 76 -25.24 -27.95 -39.92
C SER A 76 -25.58 -26.53 -39.50
N VAL A 77 -26.66 -26.07 -40.05
CA VAL A 77 -27.33 -24.79 -39.75
C VAL A 77 -28.16 -25.00 -38.48
N ILE A 78 -27.84 -24.28 -37.44
CA ILE A 78 -28.76 -24.10 -36.29
C ILE A 78 -29.22 -22.66 -36.32
N SER A 79 -30.48 -22.51 -36.77
CA SER A 79 -31.26 -21.27 -36.75
C SER A 79 -31.68 -20.98 -35.31
N THR A 80 -31.24 -19.88 -34.75
CA THR A 80 -31.80 -19.34 -33.52
C THR A 80 -32.88 -18.33 -33.86
N ASN A 81 -34.16 -18.71 -33.61
CA ASN A 81 -35.31 -17.85 -33.66
C ASN A 81 -35.25 -16.76 -32.60
N ILE A 82 -35.14 -15.52 -33.02
CA ILE A 82 -35.43 -14.34 -32.17
C ILE A 82 -36.93 -14.00 -32.44
N ALA A 83 -37.76 -14.27 -31.46
CA ALA A 83 -39.15 -13.82 -31.47
C ALA A 83 -39.19 -12.29 -31.27
N ARG A 84 -39.64 -11.59 -32.30
CA ARG A 84 -40.11 -10.19 -32.22
C ARG A 84 -41.44 -10.17 -31.48
N ILE A 85 -41.57 -9.37 -30.46
CA ILE A 85 -42.81 -8.99 -29.81
C ILE A 85 -43.26 -7.67 -30.44
N ASP A 86 -44.37 -7.70 -31.17
CA ASP A 86 -45.06 -6.52 -31.72
C ASP A 86 -45.82 -5.77 -30.62
N PRO A 87 -45.80 -4.42 -30.61
CA PRO A 87 -46.59 -3.60 -29.73
C PRO A 87 -47.88 -3.13 -30.39
N ALA A 88 -48.96 -3.84 -30.25
CA ALA A 88 -50.29 -3.31 -30.59
C ALA A 88 -51.35 -4.11 -29.87
N VAL A 89 -51.88 -3.58 -28.76
CA VAL A 89 -53.32 -3.58 -28.37
C VAL A 89 -53.48 -2.63 -27.17
N ALA A 90 -53.86 -1.41 -27.44
CA ALA A 90 -54.54 -0.54 -26.49
C ALA A 90 -55.53 0.32 -27.28
N ALA A 91 -56.76 0.01 -27.18
CA ALA A 91 -57.87 0.89 -27.58
C ALA A 91 -59.15 0.55 -26.78
N PRO A 92 -60.12 1.46 -26.73
CA PRO A 92 -60.57 2.07 -25.50
C PRO A 92 -62.04 1.68 -25.18
N LEU A 93 -62.47 1.79 -23.95
CA LEU A 93 -63.85 1.76 -23.56
C LEU A 93 -64.20 3.07 -22.82
N CYS A 94 -64.64 4.04 -23.62
CA CYS A 94 -65.43 5.15 -23.16
C CYS A 94 -66.78 5.11 -23.83
N ARG A 95 -67.87 4.85 -23.09
CA ARG A 95 -69.28 5.30 -23.42
C ARG A 95 -70.10 5.23 -22.15
N GLY A 96 -70.71 6.35 -21.81
CA GLY A 96 -71.75 6.47 -20.78
C GLY A 96 -71.84 7.87 -20.22
N ALA A 97 -72.21 8.85 -21.04
CA ALA A 97 -72.60 10.18 -20.58
C ALA A 97 -74.05 10.15 -20.10
N GLY A 98 -74.25 10.47 -18.84
CA GLY A 98 -75.58 10.80 -18.30
C GLY A 98 -75.54 12.22 -17.75
N ASN A 99 -76.42 13.08 -18.30
CA ASN A 99 -76.67 14.44 -17.86
C ASN A 99 -77.10 14.48 -16.40
N LEU A 100 -76.48 15.30 -15.59
CA LEU A 100 -76.94 15.70 -14.28
C LEU A 100 -76.77 17.24 -14.12
N ASP A 101 -77.83 17.82 -13.67
CA ASP A 101 -78.24 19.21 -13.69
C ASP A 101 -77.31 20.22 -12.99
N ALA A 102 -77.30 21.45 -13.51
CA ALA A 102 -76.47 22.62 -13.20
C ALA A 102 -76.74 23.29 -11.85
N ALA A 103 -77.35 22.65 -10.86
CA ALA A 103 -77.76 23.29 -9.59
C ALA A 103 -76.88 22.92 -8.36
N THR A 104 -75.91 21.99 -8.50
CA THR A 104 -75.15 21.52 -7.35
C THR A 104 -73.68 22.01 -7.33
N GLU A 105 -73.33 22.86 -8.31
CA GLU A 105 -71.90 23.21 -8.55
C GLU A 105 -71.33 24.33 -7.62
N ARG A 106 -72.16 25.02 -6.87
CA ARG A 106 -71.68 26.16 -6.02
C ARG A 106 -71.26 25.77 -4.60
N ARG A 107 -71.55 24.57 -4.13
CA ARG A 107 -71.13 24.15 -2.77
C ARG A 107 -69.87 23.24 -2.75
N GLY A 108 -69.50 22.66 -3.84
CA GLY A 108 -68.34 21.74 -3.93
C GLY A 108 -66.99 22.46 -3.95
N TYR A 109 -66.93 23.66 -4.51
CA TYR A 109 -65.65 24.41 -4.67
C TYR A 109 -65.00 24.90 -3.36
N LYS A 110 -65.80 25.20 -2.31
CA LYS A 110 -65.23 25.65 -1.03
C LYS A 110 -64.62 24.51 -0.22
N ILE A 111 -65.16 23.30 -0.28
CA ILE A 111 -64.63 22.13 0.45
C ILE A 111 -63.37 21.60 -0.24
N MET A 112 -63.36 21.62 -1.58
CA MET A 112 -62.19 21.17 -2.36
C MET A 112 -60.96 22.08 -2.21
N ARG A 113 -61.14 23.42 -2.00
CA ARG A 113 -60.03 24.36 -1.71
C ARG A 113 -59.41 24.15 -0.33
N ILE A 114 -60.21 23.80 0.69
CA ILE A 114 -59.71 23.51 2.03
C ILE A 114 -58.94 22.17 2.07
N GLY A 115 -59.49 21.16 1.38
CA GLY A 115 -58.80 19.85 1.28
C GLY A 115 -57.49 19.91 0.51
N LEU A 116 -57.39 20.68 -0.56
CA LEU A 116 -56.17 20.81 -1.37
C LEU A 116 -55.05 21.56 -0.61
N ASN A 117 -55.39 22.57 0.17
CA ASN A 117 -54.42 23.28 0.99
C ASN A 117 -53.92 22.43 2.17
N LEU A 118 -54.74 21.56 2.74
CA LEU A 118 -54.32 20.62 3.80
C LEU A 118 -53.40 19.54 3.30
N VAL A 119 -53.67 18.95 2.12
CA VAL A 119 -52.83 17.93 1.49
C VAL A 119 -51.48 18.53 1.04
N ALA A 120 -51.45 19.77 0.50
CA ALA A 120 -50.21 20.44 0.14
C ALA A 120 -49.34 20.77 1.37
N SER A 121 -49.99 21.15 2.51
CA SER A 121 -49.24 21.42 3.75
C SER A 121 -48.65 20.14 4.37
N ILE A 122 -49.34 19.02 4.34
CA ILE A 122 -48.83 17.73 4.82
C ILE A 122 -47.72 17.19 3.90
N ALA A 123 -47.84 17.37 2.59
CA ALA A 123 -46.77 17.00 1.66
C ALA A 123 -45.49 17.79 1.82
N PHE A 124 -45.60 19.12 2.16
CA PHE A 124 -44.44 19.98 2.39
C PHE A 124 -43.71 19.67 3.70
N VAL A 125 -44.43 19.29 4.76
CA VAL A 125 -43.82 18.86 6.03
C VAL A 125 -43.16 17.48 5.89
N ALA A 126 -43.78 16.56 5.11
CA ALA A 126 -43.18 15.26 4.84
C ALA A 126 -41.87 15.36 3.99
N ALA A 127 -41.83 16.25 2.98
CA ALA A 127 -40.65 16.48 2.17
C ALA A 127 -39.49 17.10 2.98
N SER A 128 -39.78 17.99 3.94
CA SER A 128 -38.76 18.59 4.82
C SER A 128 -38.17 17.58 5.81
N SER A 129 -38.97 16.61 6.29
CA SER A 129 -38.53 15.56 7.21
C SER A 129 -37.65 14.52 6.52
N HIS A 130 -37.91 14.20 5.24
CA HIS A 130 -37.08 13.25 4.47
C HIS A 130 -35.70 13.85 4.12
N SER A 131 -35.59 15.15 3.90
CA SER A 131 -34.30 15.80 3.66
C SER A 131 -33.41 15.83 4.90
N SER A 132 -34.00 15.91 6.11
CA SER A 132 -33.23 15.84 7.37
C SER A 132 -32.79 14.40 7.69
N LEU A 133 -33.60 13.40 7.40
CA LEU A 133 -33.24 11.98 7.60
C LEU A 133 -32.14 11.53 6.63
N ALA A 134 -32.18 11.97 5.37
CA ALA A 134 -31.11 11.67 4.41
C ALA A 134 -29.78 12.35 4.79
N LYS A 135 -29.83 13.55 5.36
CA LYS A 135 -28.64 14.28 5.82
C LYS A 135 -27.99 13.67 7.08
N THR A 136 -28.81 13.08 7.97
CA THR A 136 -28.35 12.38 9.17
C THR A 136 -27.82 10.98 8.84
N ALA A 137 -28.37 10.30 7.83
CA ALA A 137 -27.85 9.01 7.38
C ALA A 137 -26.49 9.13 6.68
N ALA A 138 -26.21 10.23 5.99
CA ALA A 138 -24.90 10.48 5.38
C ALA A 138 -23.80 10.81 6.41
N ALA A 139 -24.13 11.22 7.64
CA ALA A 139 -23.17 11.61 8.66
C ALA A 139 -22.56 10.44 9.44
N ASN A 140 -23.02 9.19 9.21
CA ASN A 140 -22.58 8.02 9.98
C ASN A 140 -22.02 6.87 9.10
N GLN A 141 -21.59 7.16 7.87
CA GLN A 141 -20.85 6.17 7.09
C GLN A 141 -19.43 6.06 7.66
N THR A 142 -19.17 4.99 8.38
CA THR A 142 -17.81 4.61 8.77
C THR A 142 -16.96 4.49 7.52
N LYS A 143 -15.79 5.14 7.50
CA LYS A 143 -14.85 5.02 6.37
C LYS A 143 -14.56 3.56 6.07
N PRO A 144 -14.50 3.17 4.79
CA PRO A 144 -14.03 1.85 4.42
C PRO A 144 -12.64 1.59 5.01
N ARG A 145 -12.33 0.34 5.32
CA ARG A 145 -11.02 -0.04 5.86
C ARG A 145 -10.45 -1.21 5.07
N ILE A 146 -9.16 -1.12 4.76
CA ILE A 146 -8.40 -2.12 4.02
C ILE A 146 -7.16 -2.46 4.84
N GLU A 147 -6.95 -3.73 5.11
CA GLU A 147 -5.76 -4.26 5.76
C GLU A 147 -5.09 -5.24 4.80
N VAL A 148 -3.83 -4.99 4.45
CA VAL A 148 -3.06 -5.81 3.50
C VAL A 148 -1.74 -6.20 4.12
N CYS A 149 -1.40 -7.50 4.05
CA CYS A 149 -0.07 -7.99 4.40
C CYS A 149 0.62 -8.54 3.15
N PHE A 150 1.77 -8.00 2.81
CA PHE A 150 2.66 -8.58 1.80
C PHE A 150 3.58 -9.59 2.46
N VAL A 151 3.54 -10.82 1.97
CA VAL A 151 4.40 -11.94 2.38
C VAL A 151 5.32 -12.23 1.22
N LEU A 152 6.55 -11.73 1.31
CA LEU A 152 7.51 -11.71 0.23
C LEU A 152 8.61 -12.73 0.47
N ASP A 153 8.85 -13.54 -0.51
CA ASP A 153 10.08 -14.31 -0.62
C ASP A 153 11.26 -13.34 -0.75
N THR A 154 12.29 -13.56 0.07
CA THR A 154 13.50 -12.75 0.10
C THR A 154 14.76 -13.58 -0.12
N THR A 155 14.61 -14.76 -0.73
CA THR A 155 15.74 -15.59 -1.17
C THR A 155 16.45 -15.00 -2.38
N GLY A 156 17.61 -15.57 -2.73
CA GLY A 156 18.51 -15.01 -3.74
C GLY A 156 17.87 -14.81 -5.12
N SER A 157 16.92 -15.68 -5.51
CA SER A 157 16.20 -15.63 -6.79
C SER A 157 15.31 -14.38 -6.94
N MET A 158 14.88 -13.75 -5.82
CA MET A 158 13.85 -12.71 -5.77
C MET A 158 14.36 -11.27 -5.91
N GLY A 159 15.66 -11.07 -6.22
CA GLY A 159 16.26 -9.71 -6.25
C GLY A 159 15.54 -8.70 -7.13
N GLY A 160 15.10 -9.10 -8.31
CA GLY A 160 14.37 -8.23 -9.24
C GLY A 160 13.00 -7.80 -8.70
N LEU A 161 12.26 -8.72 -8.11
CA LEU A 161 10.96 -8.42 -7.50
C LEU A 161 11.08 -7.47 -6.31
N ILE A 162 12.04 -7.73 -5.40
CA ILE A 162 12.25 -6.90 -4.20
C ILE A 162 12.55 -5.46 -4.60
N GLU A 163 13.43 -5.25 -5.59
CA GLU A 163 13.74 -3.91 -6.10
C GLU A 163 12.51 -3.26 -6.78
N GLY A 164 11.71 -4.04 -7.50
CA GLY A 164 10.45 -3.59 -8.06
C GLY A 164 9.43 -3.17 -6.99
N ALA A 165 9.28 -3.99 -5.95
CA ALA A 165 8.37 -3.70 -4.83
C ALA A 165 8.77 -2.41 -4.09
N LYS A 166 10.07 -2.16 -3.88
CA LYS A 166 10.59 -0.91 -3.30
C LYS A 166 10.20 0.33 -4.11
N GLN A 167 10.05 0.20 -5.41
CA GLN A 167 9.65 1.30 -6.29
C GLN A 167 8.14 1.48 -6.36
N LYS A 168 7.36 0.42 -6.18
CA LYS A 168 5.92 0.41 -6.44
C LYS A 168 5.01 0.44 -5.21
N ILE A 169 5.53 0.21 -4.01
CA ILE A 169 4.69 0.14 -2.80
C ILE A 169 3.82 1.39 -2.61
N TRP A 170 4.36 2.58 -2.95
CA TRP A 170 3.62 3.83 -2.84
C TRP A 170 2.56 3.99 -3.93
N SER A 171 2.80 3.52 -5.16
CA SER A 171 1.79 3.55 -6.21
C SER A 171 0.65 2.57 -5.90
N ILE A 172 0.97 1.38 -5.41
CA ILE A 172 -0.02 0.40 -4.94
C ILE A 172 -0.85 0.97 -3.79
N ALA A 173 -0.20 1.59 -2.80
CA ALA A 173 -0.91 2.23 -1.69
C ALA A 173 -1.81 3.40 -2.15
N ASN A 174 -1.36 4.21 -3.12
CA ASN A 174 -2.17 5.26 -3.73
C ASN A 174 -3.43 4.72 -4.40
N GLU A 175 -3.30 3.60 -5.09
CA GLU A 175 -4.43 2.96 -5.74
C GLU A 175 -5.44 2.44 -4.73
N MET A 176 -4.97 1.78 -3.66
CA MET A 176 -5.83 1.29 -2.59
C MET A 176 -6.69 2.39 -1.95
N ILE A 177 -6.21 3.63 -1.90
CA ILE A 177 -6.93 4.76 -1.30
C ILE A 177 -7.55 5.72 -2.33
N SER A 178 -7.67 5.30 -3.60
CA SER A 178 -8.15 6.17 -4.68
C SER A 178 -9.67 6.42 -4.63
N THR A 179 -10.43 5.60 -3.91
CA THR A 179 -11.90 5.67 -3.82
C THR A 179 -12.42 6.82 -2.96
N LYS A 180 -13.71 7.10 -3.08
CA LYS A 180 -14.42 8.08 -2.24
C LYS A 180 -15.61 7.42 -1.53
N PRO A 181 -15.68 7.48 -0.19
CA PRO A 181 -14.72 8.11 0.73
C PRO A 181 -13.39 7.34 0.78
N THR A 182 -12.29 8.07 0.91
CA THR A 182 -10.94 7.51 1.00
C THR A 182 -10.84 6.48 2.13
N PRO A 183 -10.45 5.23 1.84
CA PRO A 183 -10.34 4.17 2.85
C PRO A 183 -9.23 4.46 3.88
N GLU A 184 -9.38 3.88 5.06
CA GLU A 184 -8.27 3.73 6.01
C GLU A 184 -7.47 2.50 5.62
N LEU A 185 -6.19 2.68 5.35
CA LEU A 185 -5.27 1.63 4.92
C LEU A 185 -4.30 1.27 6.04
N LYS A 186 -4.13 -0.04 6.28
CA LYS A 186 -3.00 -0.57 7.03
C LYS A 186 -2.23 -1.56 6.18
N LEU A 187 -0.91 -1.45 6.22
CA LEU A 187 -0.01 -2.38 5.57
C LEU A 187 0.80 -3.15 6.62
N GLY A 188 1.01 -4.44 6.37
CA GLY A 188 1.95 -5.31 7.05
C GLY A 188 2.96 -5.87 6.04
N LEU A 189 4.12 -6.27 6.51
CA LEU A 189 5.17 -6.81 5.68
C LEU A 189 5.82 -8.02 6.36
N ILE A 190 5.97 -9.09 5.61
CA ILE A 190 6.70 -10.28 6.02
C ILE A 190 7.70 -10.61 4.92
N GLY A 191 8.96 -10.83 5.30
CA GLY A 191 9.96 -11.47 4.45
C GLY A 191 10.18 -12.89 4.93
N TYR A 192 10.30 -13.85 4.02
CA TYR A 192 10.65 -15.21 4.37
C TYR A 192 11.82 -15.72 3.52
N ARG A 193 12.52 -16.71 4.03
CA ARG A 193 13.59 -17.47 3.40
C ARG A 193 13.42 -18.92 3.79
N ASP A 194 14.52 -19.66 3.91
CA ASP A 194 14.45 -21.03 4.37
C ASP A 194 15.16 -21.25 5.72
N ARG A 195 14.99 -22.46 6.29
CA ARG A 195 15.66 -22.91 7.52
C ARG A 195 17.18 -22.99 7.28
N GLY A 196 17.93 -22.33 8.16
CA GLY A 196 19.40 -22.23 8.04
C GLY A 196 19.87 -20.89 7.50
N ASP A 197 19.01 -20.09 6.92
CA ASP A 197 19.30 -18.72 6.52
C ASP A 197 19.41 -17.74 7.71
N GLU A 198 19.73 -16.47 7.46
CA GLU A 198 19.77 -15.42 8.49
C GLU A 198 18.47 -15.35 9.29
N TYR A 199 17.33 -15.59 8.63
CA TYR A 199 16.02 -15.72 9.23
C TYR A 199 15.12 -16.62 8.38
N VAL A 200 14.20 -17.33 9.03
CA VAL A 200 13.12 -18.05 8.35
C VAL A 200 11.99 -17.10 8.02
N VAL A 201 11.57 -16.28 9.00
CA VAL A 201 10.51 -15.28 8.85
C VAL A 201 10.92 -14.00 9.58
N LYS A 202 10.73 -12.86 8.93
CA LYS A 202 10.92 -11.53 9.49
C LYS A 202 9.67 -10.70 9.26
N SER A 203 8.96 -10.35 10.34
CA SER A 203 7.62 -9.75 10.25
C SER A 203 7.56 -8.34 10.80
N PHE A 204 6.76 -7.49 10.15
CA PHE A 204 6.43 -6.12 10.54
C PHE A 204 4.91 -5.98 10.54
N GLN A 205 4.37 -5.59 11.69
CA GLN A 205 2.95 -5.62 11.99
C GLN A 205 2.12 -4.65 11.14
N LEU A 206 0.81 -4.93 11.01
CA LEU A 206 -0.15 -4.04 10.35
C LEU A 206 -0.16 -2.65 10.98
N THR A 207 0.12 -1.63 10.17
CA THR A 207 0.18 -0.22 10.60
C THR A 207 -0.33 0.71 9.51
N ASP A 208 -0.85 1.88 9.90
CA ASP A 208 -1.15 3.00 9.00
C ASP A 208 0.12 3.83 8.68
N ASP A 209 1.23 3.50 9.32
CA ASP A 209 2.53 4.12 9.10
C ASP A 209 3.28 3.48 7.93
N ILE A 210 2.85 3.81 6.70
CA ILE A 210 3.42 3.24 5.49
C ILE A 210 4.87 3.69 5.27
N ASP A 211 5.29 4.84 5.80
CA ASP A 211 6.69 5.27 5.78
C ASP A 211 7.59 4.26 6.53
N SER A 212 7.11 3.72 7.65
CA SER A 212 7.83 2.67 8.39
C SER A 212 7.90 1.36 7.59
N ILE A 213 6.80 0.92 6.99
CA ILE A 213 6.77 -0.27 6.12
C ILE A 213 7.73 -0.10 4.93
N TYR A 214 7.76 1.06 4.31
CA TYR A 214 8.68 1.36 3.22
C TYR A 214 10.15 1.29 3.68
N GLY A 215 10.45 1.80 4.87
CA GLY A 215 11.78 1.68 5.48
C GLY A 215 12.21 0.23 5.63
N HIS A 216 11.35 -0.61 6.19
CA HIS A 216 11.61 -2.05 6.35
C HIS A 216 11.75 -2.79 5.02
N LEU A 217 10.92 -2.46 4.02
CA LEU A 217 11.04 -3.04 2.69
C LEU A 217 12.38 -2.68 2.02
N ARG A 218 12.88 -1.47 2.21
CA ARG A 218 14.19 -1.05 1.70
C ARG A 218 15.35 -1.83 2.30
N ASP A 219 15.20 -2.31 3.53
CA ASP A 219 16.21 -3.10 4.23
C ASP A 219 16.22 -4.58 3.76
N PHE A 220 15.18 -5.06 3.08
CA PHE A 220 15.17 -6.39 2.52
C PHE A 220 16.18 -6.53 1.38
N LYS A 221 16.92 -7.65 1.43
CA LYS A 221 17.87 -8.06 0.41
C LYS A 221 17.55 -9.47 -0.04
N ALA A 222 17.75 -9.73 -1.31
CA ALA A 222 17.66 -11.06 -1.86
C ALA A 222 18.92 -11.85 -1.50
N GLU A 223 18.86 -12.65 -0.45
CA GLU A 223 19.97 -13.44 0.06
C GLU A 223 19.45 -14.76 0.64
N GLY A 224 20.29 -15.78 0.73
CA GLY A 224 19.88 -17.10 1.21
C GLY A 224 19.20 -17.93 0.13
N GLY A 225 18.47 -18.97 0.56
CA GLY A 225 17.99 -20.05 -0.27
C GLY A 225 19.11 -21.06 -0.54
N GLY A 226 18.88 -22.35 -0.28
CA GLY A 226 19.87 -23.42 -0.45
C GLY A 226 19.37 -24.48 -1.40
N ASP A 227 18.13 -24.81 -1.33
CA ASP A 227 17.37 -25.73 -2.16
C ASP A 227 16.12 -25.02 -2.74
N GLU A 228 15.31 -25.73 -3.50
CA GLU A 228 14.23 -25.11 -4.25
C GLU A 228 12.98 -24.81 -3.40
N PRO A 229 12.55 -25.70 -2.46
CA PRO A 229 11.45 -25.36 -1.57
C PRO A 229 11.86 -24.30 -0.54
N GLU A 230 10.88 -23.46 -0.14
CA GLU A 230 11.10 -22.37 0.81
C GLU A 230 10.11 -22.44 2.00
N SER A 231 10.37 -21.69 3.06
CA SER A 231 9.54 -21.69 4.29
C SER A 231 8.23 -20.90 4.15
N VAL A 232 7.50 -21.14 3.06
CA VAL A 232 6.18 -20.53 2.76
C VAL A 232 5.15 -20.83 3.86
N ASN A 233 5.16 -22.05 4.41
CA ASN A 233 4.22 -22.47 5.45
C ASN A 233 4.40 -21.65 6.73
N GLU A 234 5.64 -21.42 7.14
CA GLU A 234 6.00 -20.62 8.30
C GLU A 234 5.59 -19.15 8.12
N ALA A 235 5.80 -18.62 6.91
CA ALA A 235 5.40 -17.25 6.58
C ALA A 235 3.88 -17.07 6.57
N LEU A 236 3.13 -18.03 6.05
CA LEU A 236 1.67 -18.02 6.11
C LEU A 236 1.15 -18.12 7.55
N ALA A 237 1.76 -18.98 8.38
CA ALA A 237 1.40 -19.08 9.80
C ALA A 237 1.61 -17.74 10.52
N GLU A 238 2.74 -17.08 10.30
CA GLU A 238 3.02 -15.74 10.85
C GLU A 238 1.96 -14.72 10.41
N ALA A 239 1.64 -14.68 9.11
CA ALA A 239 0.67 -13.75 8.54
C ALA A 239 -0.75 -13.98 9.07
N ILE A 240 -1.18 -15.23 9.21
CA ILE A 240 -2.56 -15.59 9.57
C ILE A 240 -2.79 -15.53 11.07
N GLU A 241 -1.82 -15.98 11.87
CA GLU A 241 -2.00 -16.20 13.28
C GLU A 241 -1.51 -15.05 14.15
N LYS A 242 -0.42 -14.37 13.74
CA LYS A 242 0.28 -13.39 14.57
C LYS A 242 0.07 -11.93 14.16
N MET A 243 -0.40 -11.68 12.93
CA MET A 243 -0.77 -10.33 12.54
C MET A 243 -2.05 -9.87 13.25
N PRO A 244 -2.11 -8.60 13.73
CA PRO A 244 -3.25 -8.07 14.49
C PRO A 244 -4.41 -7.65 13.56
N TRP A 245 -4.96 -8.60 12.80
CA TRP A 245 -6.09 -8.36 11.92
C TRP A 245 -7.33 -7.87 12.65
N SER A 246 -8.05 -6.96 12.02
CA SER A 246 -9.36 -6.52 12.51
C SER A 246 -10.36 -7.68 12.59
N GLN A 247 -11.12 -7.72 13.67
CA GLN A 247 -12.22 -8.68 13.82
C GLN A 247 -13.50 -8.24 13.12
N ASP A 248 -13.56 -7.00 12.63
CA ASP A 248 -14.69 -6.47 11.88
C ASP A 248 -14.72 -7.06 10.47
N ARG A 249 -15.83 -7.72 10.13
CA ARG A 249 -16.04 -8.35 8.81
C ARG A 249 -16.26 -7.33 7.68
N LYS A 250 -16.50 -6.06 7.99
CA LYS A 250 -16.58 -4.99 6.99
C LYS A 250 -15.20 -4.56 6.48
N VAL A 251 -14.15 -4.89 7.19
CA VAL A 251 -12.78 -4.62 6.77
C VAL A 251 -12.37 -5.60 5.70
N LEU A 252 -11.84 -5.10 4.59
CA LEU A 252 -11.20 -5.94 3.58
C LEU A 252 -9.82 -6.35 4.10
N LYS A 253 -9.57 -7.66 4.20
CA LYS A 253 -8.34 -8.23 4.75
C LYS A 253 -7.70 -9.15 3.71
N ILE A 254 -6.51 -8.79 3.25
CA ILE A 254 -5.83 -9.46 2.15
C ILE A 254 -4.40 -9.81 2.54
N ILE A 255 -3.98 -11.01 2.19
CA ILE A 255 -2.58 -11.44 2.17
C ILE A 255 -2.18 -11.61 0.70
N PHE A 256 -1.07 -11.00 0.30
CA PHE A 256 -0.38 -11.29 -0.95
C PHE A 256 0.85 -12.14 -0.65
N LEU A 257 0.79 -13.42 -1.01
CA LEU A 257 1.93 -14.32 -0.97
C LEU A 257 2.67 -14.22 -2.31
N VAL A 258 3.92 -13.80 -2.28
CA VAL A 258 4.73 -13.50 -3.47
C VAL A 258 6.06 -14.23 -3.38
N GLY A 259 6.38 -15.03 -4.37
CA GLY A 259 7.62 -15.83 -4.43
C GLY A 259 7.66 -16.70 -5.69
N ASP A 260 8.68 -17.51 -5.84
CA ASP A 260 8.89 -18.37 -7.00
C ASP A 260 8.87 -19.88 -6.67
N ALA A 261 9.15 -20.26 -5.42
CA ALA A 261 9.35 -21.63 -4.99
C ALA A 261 8.16 -22.25 -4.23
N PRO A 262 7.98 -23.58 -4.22
CA PRO A 262 6.94 -24.24 -3.45
C PRO A 262 7.28 -24.27 -1.95
N PRO A 263 6.28 -24.48 -1.06
CA PRO A 263 6.55 -24.69 0.35
C PRO A 263 7.25 -26.03 0.62
N HIS A 264 8.08 -26.09 1.65
CA HIS A 264 8.52 -27.34 2.21
C HIS A 264 7.33 -28.20 2.70
N LEU A 265 7.17 -29.37 2.10
CA LEU A 265 6.18 -30.38 2.49
C LEU A 265 6.76 -31.48 3.38
N ASP A 266 8.08 -31.62 3.37
CA ASP A 266 8.91 -32.60 4.08
C ASP A 266 9.13 -32.24 5.56
N TYR A 267 9.03 -30.97 5.96
CA TYR A 267 9.16 -30.57 7.36
C TYR A 267 8.02 -31.13 8.20
N ALA A 268 8.33 -32.18 9.00
CA ALA A 268 7.33 -32.88 9.81
C ALA A 268 6.77 -32.04 10.96
N ASP A 269 7.56 -31.10 11.47
CA ASP A 269 7.29 -30.25 12.63
C ASP A 269 6.67 -28.89 12.29
N GLY A 270 6.55 -28.57 10.99
CA GLY A 270 6.02 -27.27 10.53
C GLY A 270 4.50 -27.24 10.33
N PRO A 271 3.91 -26.04 10.30
CA PRO A 271 2.53 -25.85 9.89
C PRO A 271 2.33 -26.33 8.44
N LYS A 272 1.09 -26.59 8.05
CA LYS A 272 0.77 -27.04 6.69
C LYS A 272 -0.22 -26.07 6.03
N TYR A 273 0.09 -25.61 4.83
CA TYR A 273 -0.71 -24.60 4.13
C TYR A 273 -2.21 -24.97 3.99
N PRO A 274 -2.63 -26.23 3.80
CA PRO A 274 -4.06 -26.52 3.67
C PRO A 274 -4.85 -26.21 4.96
N GLU A 275 -4.23 -26.40 6.12
CA GLU A 275 -4.86 -26.05 7.40
C GLU A 275 -4.81 -24.55 7.64
N LEU A 276 -3.70 -23.90 7.34
CA LEU A 276 -3.54 -22.45 7.43
C LEU A 276 -4.57 -21.71 6.54
N CYS A 277 -4.80 -22.18 5.30
CA CYS A 277 -5.83 -21.62 4.42
C CYS A 277 -7.24 -21.75 5.00
N ARG A 278 -7.56 -22.87 5.67
CA ARG A 278 -8.86 -23.02 6.36
C ARG A 278 -9.00 -22.07 7.54
N ILE A 279 -7.90 -21.81 8.27
CA ILE A 279 -7.88 -20.82 9.36
C ILE A 279 -8.08 -19.41 8.78
N ALA A 280 -7.40 -19.08 7.68
CA ALA A 280 -7.54 -17.81 6.99
C ALA A 280 -8.99 -17.55 6.57
N ALA A 281 -9.64 -18.51 5.91
CA ALA A 281 -11.04 -18.41 5.48
C ALA A 281 -11.99 -18.18 6.68
N LYS A 282 -11.79 -18.88 7.80
CA LYS A 282 -12.57 -18.67 9.04
C LYS A 282 -12.40 -17.24 9.62
N LYS A 283 -11.23 -16.64 9.43
CA LYS A 283 -10.92 -15.27 9.86
C LYS A 283 -11.33 -14.21 8.82
N ASP A 284 -11.95 -14.62 7.69
CA ASP A 284 -12.27 -13.73 6.57
C ASP A 284 -11.03 -13.04 6.00
N LEU A 285 -9.92 -13.80 5.94
CA LEU A 285 -8.66 -13.41 5.31
C LEU A 285 -8.58 -14.04 3.92
N ILE A 286 -8.34 -13.23 2.92
CA ILE A 286 -8.18 -13.68 1.52
C ILE A 286 -6.67 -13.78 1.24
N ILE A 287 -6.21 -14.93 0.72
CA ILE A 287 -4.81 -15.11 0.32
C ILE A 287 -4.72 -15.14 -1.20
N ASN A 288 -4.14 -14.11 -1.77
CA ASN A 288 -3.79 -14.07 -3.18
C ASN A 288 -2.34 -14.52 -3.35
N THR A 289 -2.09 -15.33 -4.36
CA THR A 289 -0.75 -15.85 -4.65
C THR A 289 -0.24 -15.27 -5.96
N VAL A 290 0.98 -14.72 -5.93
CA VAL A 290 1.67 -14.15 -7.09
C VAL A 290 2.96 -14.92 -7.31
N GLN A 291 2.94 -15.86 -8.25
CA GLN A 291 4.11 -16.65 -8.59
C GLN A 291 5.03 -15.86 -9.52
N CYS A 292 6.29 -15.71 -9.12
CA CYS A 292 7.35 -15.16 -9.95
C CYS A 292 8.04 -16.28 -10.73
N GLY A 293 8.20 -16.10 -12.05
CA GLY A 293 8.78 -17.16 -12.89
C GLY A 293 7.80 -18.30 -13.20
N ASN A 294 8.36 -19.49 -13.43
CA ASN A 294 7.60 -20.62 -13.99
C ASN A 294 7.99 -21.98 -13.43
N ILE A 295 8.44 -22.06 -12.18
CA ILE A 295 8.72 -23.33 -11.51
C ILE A 295 7.44 -24.17 -11.52
N ALA A 296 7.52 -25.35 -12.14
CA ALA A 296 6.34 -26.17 -12.41
C ALA A 296 5.70 -26.74 -11.13
N GLU A 297 6.51 -27.05 -10.15
CA GLU A 297 6.14 -27.60 -8.85
C GLU A 297 5.38 -26.57 -7.99
N THR A 298 5.70 -25.30 -8.13
CA THR A 298 5.08 -24.18 -7.42
C THR A 298 3.64 -23.95 -7.87
N THR A 299 3.39 -24.00 -9.17
CA THR A 299 2.12 -23.58 -9.78
C THR A 299 0.88 -24.30 -9.20
N PRO A 300 0.82 -25.64 -9.07
CA PRO A 300 -0.37 -26.33 -8.54
C PRO A 300 -0.62 -25.98 -7.07
N ILE A 301 0.42 -25.85 -6.27
CA ILE A 301 0.32 -25.55 -4.83
C ILE A 301 -0.16 -24.13 -4.61
N TRP A 302 0.37 -23.15 -5.34
CA TRP A 302 -0.02 -21.77 -5.21
C TRP A 302 -1.45 -21.51 -5.69
N LYS A 303 -1.89 -22.22 -6.74
CA LYS A 303 -3.31 -22.23 -7.15
C LYS A 303 -4.21 -22.83 -6.07
N GLU A 304 -3.74 -23.88 -5.39
CA GLU A 304 -4.50 -24.50 -4.29
C GLU A 304 -4.59 -23.57 -3.08
N ILE A 305 -3.50 -22.92 -2.66
CA ILE A 305 -3.49 -21.92 -1.58
C ILE A 305 -4.52 -20.82 -1.87
N ALA A 306 -4.46 -20.20 -3.05
CA ALA A 306 -5.41 -19.18 -3.46
C ALA A 306 -6.85 -19.70 -3.40
N LYS A 307 -7.13 -20.87 -3.98
CA LYS A 307 -8.48 -21.47 -4.01
C LYS A 307 -9.04 -21.76 -2.61
N LEU A 308 -8.23 -22.32 -1.72
CA LEU A 308 -8.65 -22.70 -0.36
C LEU A 308 -8.94 -21.48 0.54
N SER A 309 -8.41 -20.30 0.19
CA SER A 309 -8.55 -19.04 0.94
C SER A 309 -9.35 -17.98 0.17
N GLU A 310 -10.14 -18.38 -0.81
CA GLU A 310 -11.03 -17.51 -1.61
C GLU A 310 -10.30 -16.39 -2.38
N GLY A 311 -9.00 -16.57 -2.61
CA GLY A 311 -8.16 -15.62 -3.32
C GLY A 311 -7.97 -15.94 -4.80
N SER A 312 -7.07 -15.22 -5.42
CA SER A 312 -6.69 -15.32 -6.83
C SER A 312 -5.23 -15.73 -6.98
N TYR A 313 -4.93 -16.47 -8.04
CA TYR A 313 -3.58 -16.80 -8.45
C TYR A 313 -3.18 -15.96 -9.68
N ALA A 314 -1.99 -15.40 -9.65
CA ALA A 314 -1.36 -14.75 -10.80
C ALA A 314 0.06 -15.30 -11.00
N ALA A 315 0.52 -15.35 -12.26
CA ALA A 315 1.91 -15.60 -12.61
C ALA A 315 2.49 -14.37 -13.30
N ILE A 316 3.70 -13.98 -12.92
CA ILE A 316 4.43 -12.83 -13.46
C ILE A 316 5.88 -13.24 -13.82
N ALA A 317 6.60 -12.37 -14.50
CA ALA A 317 8.01 -12.61 -14.78
C ALA A 317 8.83 -12.74 -13.47
N GLN A 318 9.94 -13.50 -13.49
CA GLN A 318 10.85 -13.68 -12.33
C GLN A 318 11.31 -12.35 -11.73
N SER A 319 11.53 -11.35 -12.57
CA SER A 319 11.90 -9.99 -12.15
C SER A 319 10.75 -9.14 -11.57
N GLY A 320 9.55 -9.70 -11.45
CA GLY A 320 8.35 -8.98 -11.06
C GLY A 320 7.64 -8.27 -12.21
N GLY A 321 8.27 -8.11 -13.37
CA GLY A 321 7.69 -7.41 -14.54
C GLY A 321 7.41 -5.93 -14.29
N VAL A 322 8.06 -5.33 -13.29
CA VAL A 322 7.78 -3.96 -12.85
C VAL A 322 8.33 -2.95 -13.84
N ALA A 323 7.45 -2.17 -14.47
CA ALA A 323 7.81 -1.04 -15.30
C ALA A 323 7.72 0.27 -14.51
N VAL A 324 8.83 0.97 -14.34
CA VAL A 324 8.85 2.29 -13.71
C VAL A 324 8.62 3.35 -14.78
N ILE A 325 7.48 4.01 -14.73
CA ILE A 325 7.15 5.11 -15.60
C ILE A 325 7.72 6.39 -15.04
N ALA A 326 8.83 6.87 -15.60
CA ALA A 326 9.35 8.18 -15.27
C ALA A 326 8.47 9.27 -15.91
N THR A 327 8.14 10.29 -15.14
CA THR A 327 7.29 11.39 -15.62
C THR A 327 8.02 12.73 -15.59
N PRO A 328 7.65 13.68 -16.47
CA PRO A 328 8.24 15.03 -16.43
C PRO A 328 7.99 15.80 -15.12
N MET A 329 7.10 15.31 -14.26
CA MET A 329 6.76 15.93 -12.99
C MET A 329 7.57 15.41 -11.79
N ASP A 330 8.28 14.28 -11.95
CA ASP A 330 8.92 13.58 -10.82
C ASP A 330 9.99 14.44 -10.13
N ASP A 331 10.83 15.13 -10.89
CA ASP A 331 11.88 15.99 -10.33
C ASP A 331 11.32 17.17 -9.54
N GLU A 332 10.23 17.79 -10.02
CA GLU A 332 9.58 18.88 -9.29
C GLU A 332 8.90 18.38 -8.02
N LEU A 333 8.21 17.24 -8.10
CA LEU A 333 7.63 16.59 -6.93
C LEU A 333 8.70 16.21 -5.90
N ALA A 334 9.85 15.69 -6.33
CA ALA A 334 10.97 15.42 -5.43
C ALA A 334 11.51 16.69 -4.75
N ARG A 335 11.55 17.82 -5.47
CA ARG A 335 11.89 19.12 -4.87
C ARG A 335 10.86 19.60 -3.86
N LEU A 336 9.57 19.42 -4.16
CA LEU A 336 8.48 19.76 -3.24
C LEU A 336 8.50 18.87 -1.99
N ASN A 337 8.86 17.58 -2.12
CA ASN A 337 9.04 16.68 -1.00
C ASN A 337 10.08 17.21 0.00
N LYS A 338 11.23 17.71 -0.50
CA LYS A 338 12.27 18.36 0.33
C LYS A 338 11.76 19.63 1.00
N LYS A 339 11.01 20.48 0.27
CA LYS A 339 10.43 21.70 0.84
C LYS A 339 9.43 21.40 1.94
N ILE A 340 8.55 20.40 1.74
CA ILE A 340 7.62 19.94 2.78
C ILE A 340 8.40 19.37 3.96
N GLY A 341 9.47 18.59 3.73
CA GLY A 341 10.35 18.10 4.77
C GLY A 341 10.92 19.21 5.66
N ALA A 342 11.29 20.35 5.07
CA ALA A 342 11.75 21.51 5.82
C ALA A 342 10.67 22.18 6.70
N THR A 343 9.40 21.87 6.49
CA THR A 343 8.27 22.35 7.31
C THR A 343 7.90 21.39 8.44
N LEU A 344 8.54 20.24 8.57
CA LEU A 344 8.25 19.28 9.63
C LEU A 344 8.61 19.82 11.01
N ILE A 345 7.75 19.57 11.96
CA ILE A 345 7.95 19.88 13.38
C ILE A 345 7.81 18.55 14.14
N PRO A 346 8.89 17.75 14.23
CA PRO A 346 8.88 16.51 14.99
C PRO A 346 8.59 16.78 16.48
N TYR A 347 7.63 16.07 17.09
CA TYR A 347 7.32 16.20 18.51
C TYR A 347 7.19 14.83 19.19
N GLY A 348 7.25 14.82 20.52
CA GLY A 348 7.30 13.63 21.36
C GLY A 348 8.69 13.40 21.91
N ASP A 349 8.95 12.19 22.40
CA ASP A 349 10.27 11.86 22.94
C ASP A 349 11.37 11.88 21.85
N ALA A 350 12.63 11.87 22.28
CA ALA A 350 13.75 11.97 21.36
C ALA A 350 13.83 10.79 20.35
N THR A 351 13.23 9.66 20.65
CA THR A 351 13.19 8.50 19.73
C THR A 351 12.19 8.78 18.62
N LEU A 352 10.97 9.19 18.96
CA LEU A 352 9.93 9.52 18.00
C LEU A 352 10.35 10.68 17.08
N GLN A 353 11.00 11.74 17.63
CA GLN A 353 11.54 12.83 16.82
C GLN A 353 12.58 12.35 15.80
N ARG A 354 13.46 11.42 16.20
CA ARG A 354 14.43 10.81 15.28
C ARG A 354 13.78 9.93 14.21
N GLU A 355 12.74 9.20 14.57
CA GLU A 355 11.98 8.39 13.61
C GLU A 355 11.33 9.26 12.53
N VAL A 356 10.67 10.38 12.89
CA VAL A 356 10.10 11.33 11.92
C VAL A 356 11.19 11.88 11.00
N ALA A 357 12.33 12.28 11.55
CA ALA A 357 13.45 12.78 10.74
C ALA A 357 14.01 11.70 9.81
N ALA A 358 14.12 10.44 10.27
CA ALA A 358 14.59 9.32 9.47
C ALA A 358 13.65 9.02 8.31
N LYS A 359 12.33 8.98 8.53
CA LYS A 359 11.32 8.78 7.48
C LYS A 359 11.45 9.84 6.38
N GLN A 360 11.62 11.09 6.75
CA GLN A 360 11.81 12.16 5.76
C GLN A 360 13.13 12.00 5.00
N ALA A 361 14.23 11.69 5.68
CA ALA A 361 15.53 11.44 5.04
C ALA A 361 15.46 10.26 4.06
N PHE A 362 14.74 9.17 4.41
CA PHE A 362 14.50 8.06 3.50
C PHE A 362 13.69 8.48 2.26
N ALA A 363 12.64 9.27 2.46
CA ALA A 363 11.82 9.79 1.36
C ALA A 363 12.61 10.73 0.43
N GLU A 364 13.54 11.51 0.95
CA GLU A 364 14.40 12.40 0.16
C GLU A 364 15.50 11.67 -0.60
N SER A 365 15.90 10.48 -0.13
CA SER A 365 16.90 9.61 -0.78
C SER A 365 16.28 8.58 -1.74
N ALA A 366 14.95 8.51 -1.80
CA ALA A 366 14.24 7.60 -2.70
C ALA A 366 14.38 8.02 -4.17
N PRO A 367 14.24 7.09 -5.14
CA PRO A 367 14.09 7.44 -6.55
C PRO A 367 12.98 8.47 -6.74
N ALA A 368 13.14 9.39 -7.70
CA ALA A 368 12.21 10.51 -7.88
C ALA A 368 10.75 10.06 -8.10
N SER A 369 10.52 8.97 -8.84
CA SER A 369 9.20 8.36 -9.02
C SER A 369 8.58 7.88 -7.71
N ALA A 370 9.33 7.15 -6.87
CA ALA A 370 8.85 6.67 -5.58
C ALA A 370 8.58 7.83 -4.59
N ALA A 371 9.44 8.86 -4.59
CA ALA A 371 9.22 10.07 -3.80
C ALA A 371 7.96 10.82 -4.25
N ALA A 372 7.68 10.88 -5.57
CA ALA A 372 6.49 11.47 -6.13
C ALA A 372 5.22 10.68 -5.76
N ASP A 373 5.27 9.35 -5.78
CA ASP A 373 4.16 8.49 -5.36
C ASP A 373 3.86 8.66 -3.87
N ARG A 374 4.89 8.67 -3.01
CA ARG A 374 4.73 8.96 -1.58
C ARG A 374 4.08 10.32 -1.33
N LEU A 375 4.56 11.34 -2.05
CA LEU A 375 4.02 12.69 -1.89
C LEU A 375 2.55 12.77 -2.33
N SER A 376 2.17 12.05 -3.39
CA SER A 376 0.78 11.91 -3.84
C SER A 376 -0.07 11.24 -2.76
N TYR A 377 0.41 10.16 -2.15
CA TYR A 377 -0.24 9.48 -1.03
C TYR A 377 -0.45 10.42 0.17
N ASN A 378 0.61 11.14 0.55
CA ASN A 378 0.57 12.11 1.63
C ASN A 378 -0.46 13.23 1.38
N ALA A 379 -0.53 13.74 0.15
CA ALA A 379 -1.53 14.75 -0.24
C ALA A 379 -2.98 14.23 -0.14
N ARG A 380 -3.22 12.94 -0.45
CA ARG A 380 -4.55 12.30 -0.31
C ARG A 380 -4.94 12.08 1.16
N THR A 381 -3.98 11.68 2.00
CA THR A 381 -4.20 11.42 3.43
C THR A 381 -4.16 12.67 4.30
N GLY A 382 -3.71 13.81 3.75
CA GLY A 382 -3.56 15.07 4.49
C GLY A 382 -2.45 15.04 5.55
N LYS A 383 -1.45 14.17 5.37
CA LYS A 383 -0.27 14.07 6.24
C LYS A 383 1.00 14.48 5.48
N ALA A 384 1.98 15.03 6.17
CA ALA A 384 3.32 15.26 5.63
C ALA A 384 4.24 14.04 5.83
N VAL A 385 4.03 13.31 6.93
CA VAL A 385 4.70 12.05 7.27
C VAL A 385 3.67 11.06 7.79
N GLN A 386 3.75 9.81 7.41
CA GLN A 386 2.85 8.78 7.91
C GLN A 386 3.22 8.35 9.34
N GLY A 387 2.24 7.85 10.09
CA GLY A 387 2.40 7.51 11.50
C GLY A 387 2.19 8.71 12.43
N ARG A 388 2.91 8.73 13.54
CA ARG A 388 2.83 9.74 14.62
C ARG A 388 4.07 10.61 14.67
N GLY A 389 4.02 11.67 15.47
CA GLY A 389 5.19 12.47 15.85
C GLY A 389 5.43 13.72 14.98
N GLU A 390 4.51 14.06 14.06
CA GLU A 390 4.52 15.33 13.33
C GLU A 390 3.44 16.27 13.87
N LEU A 391 3.87 17.44 14.36
CA LEU A 391 3.03 18.33 15.15
C LEU A 391 1.87 18.97 14.35
N LEU A 392 2.14 19.44 13.13
CA LEU A 392 1.11 20.10 12.32
C LEU A 392 0.03 19.13 11.86
N ASP A 393 0.41 17.90 11.52
CA ASP A 393 -0.53 16.84 11.15
C ASP A 393 -1.41 16.43 12.34
N ALA A 394 -0.80 16.28 13.53
CA ALA A 394 -1.52 15.95 14.77
C ALA A 394 -2.49 17.08 15.22
N LEU A 395 -2.06 18.33 15.10
CA LEU A 395 -2.93 19.49 15.38
C LEU A 395 -4.08 19.60 14.38
N ALA A 396 -3.84 19.32 13.09
CA ALA A 396 -4.87 19.36 12.05
C ALA A 396 -5.96 18.32 12.27
N LYS A 397 -5.59 17.15 12.83
CA LYS A 397 -6.51 16.04 13.15
C LYS A 397 -7.12 16.12 14.56
N ASN A 398 -6.78 17.15 15.33
CA ASN A 398 -7.16 17.29 16.74
C ASN A 398 -6.70 16.10 17.63
N GLU A 399 -5.64 15.40 17.23
CA GLU A 399 -5.03 14.30 18.01
C GLU A 399 -4.33 14.84 19.27
N VAL A 400 -3.80 16.06 19.20
CA VAL A 400 -3.15 16.76 20.32
C VAL A 400 -3.60 18.22 20.38
N LYS A 401 -3.45 18.79 21.58
CA LYS A 401 -3.57 20.24 21.80
C LYS A 401 -2.19 20.78 22.13
N LEU A 402 -1.80 21.90 21.54
CA LEU A 402 -0.47 22.47 21.73
C LEU A 402 -0.15 22.73 23.22
N ASP A 403 -1.14 23.23 23.98
CA ASP A 403 -1.00 23.51 25.41
C ASP A 403 -0.83 22.24 26.28
N ALA A 404 -1.11 21.06 25.73
CA ALA A 404 -0.96 19.78 26.42
C ALA A 404 0.40 19.09 26.16
N ILE A 405 1.24 19.67 25.30
CA ILE A 405 2.55 19.11 24.95
C ILE A 405 3.61 19.71 25.89
N ASP A 406 4.38 18.85 26.54
CA ASP A 406 5.53 19.30 27.33
C ASP A 406 6.56 19.97 26.42
N LYS A 407 7.10 21.12 26.86
CA LYS A 407 8.14 21.84 26.09
C LYS A 407 9.34 20.97 25.74
N LYS A 408 9.72 20.01 26.62
CA LYS A 408 10.84 19.07 26.37
C LYS A 408 10.59 18.15 25.17
N ASP A 409 9.31 17.90 24.84
CA ASP A 409 8.89 17.04 23.74
C ASP A 409 8.76 17.79 22.41
N LEU A 410 9.10 19.08 22.40
CA LEU A 410 9.22 19.90 21.19
C LEU A 410 10.68 20.02 20.72
N PRO A 411 10.94 20.33 19.46
CA PRO A 411 12.29 20.63 18.97
C PRO A 411 12.95 21.75 19.78
N LYS A 412 14.26 21.69 19.92
CA LYS A 412 15.03 22.64 20.77
C LYS A 412 14.77 24.12 20.46
N GLU A 413 14.53 24.44 19.20
CA GLU A 413 14.17 25.80 18.74
C GLU A 413 12.81 26.25 19.24
N PHE A 414 11.85 25.34 19.44
CA PHE A 414 10.50 25.64 19.97
C PHE A 414 10.53 25.76 21.50
N GLN A 415 11.41 25.03 22.20
CA GLN A 415 11.48 25.04 23.66
C GLN A 415 11.78 26.43 24.24
N LYS A 416 12.48 27.27 23.46
CA LYS A 416 12.91 28.63 23.85
C LYS A 416 11.84 29.70 23.58
N LEU A 417 10.81 29.38 22.83
CA LEU A 417 9.79 30.32 22.41
C LEU A 417 8.78 30.57 23.53
N THR A 418 8.25 31.80 23.58
CA THR A 418 7.02 32.12 24.29
C THR A 418 5.83 31.45 23.58
N LYS A 419 4.68 31.37 24.27
CA LYS A 419 3.45 30.83 23.65
C LYS A 419 3.07 31.59 22.38
N GLN A 420 3.12 32.92 22.42
CA GLN A 420 2.75 33.78 21.29
C GLN A 420 3.70 33.56 20.08
N GLU A 421 5.01 33.45 20.34
CA GLU A 421 5.99 33.16 19.28
C GLU A 421 5.81 31.77 18.69
N MET A 422 5.48 30.77 19.52
CA MET A 422 5.21 29.40 19.10
C MET A 422 3.97 29.34 18.22
N ASP A 423 2.86 29.97 18.64
CA ASP A 423 1.63 30.05 17.85
C ASP A 423 1.88 30.74 16.51
N ALA A 424 2.61 31.84 16.49
CA ALA A 424 2.97 32.58 15.27
C ALA A 424 3.86 31.72 14.34
N ARG A 425 4.83 30.99 14.89
CA ARG A 425 5.71 30.09 14.13
C ARG A 425 4.93 28.93 13.51
N ILE A 426 4.05 28.28 14.29
CA ILE A 426 3.17 27.21 13.82
C ILE A 426 2.25 27.71 12.71
N ALA A 427 1.60 28.86 12.89
CA ALA A 427 0.73 29.45 11.87
C ALA A 427 1.47 29.74 10.57
N LYS A 428 2.69 30.31 10.64
CA LYS A 428 3.53 30.56 9.48
C LYS A 428 3.91 29.29 8.75
N THR A 429 4.41 28.28 9.48
CA THR A 429 4.84 27.01 8.91
C THR A 429 3.66 26.26 8.30
N ARG A 430 2.47 26.32 8.92
CA ARG A 430 1.23 25.76 8.36
C ARG A 430 0.86 26.42 7.03
N ALA A 431 0.85 27.76 6.97
CA ALA A 431 0.53 28.47 5.73
C ALA A 431 1.51 28.14 4.59
N GLU A 432 2.80 28.00 4.90
CA GLU A 432 3.82 27.55 3.95
C GLU A 432 3.53 26.14 3.45
N ARG A 433 3.27 25.17 4.35
CA ARG A 433 2.92 23.79 4.03
C ARG A 433 1.67 23.71 3.18
N ASP A 434 0.61 24.44 3.51
CA ASP A 434 -0.66 24.49 2.77
C ASP A 434 -0.44 24.95 1.33
N SER A 435 0.45 25.93 1.11
CA SER A 435 0.82 26.39 -0.23
C SER A 435 1.53 25.29 -1.02
N LEU A 436 2.53 24.64 -0.41
CA LEU A 436 3.27 23.54 -1.03
C LEU A 436 2.36 22.35 -1.34
N GLN A 437 1.42 22.00 -0.45
CA GLN A 437 0.48 20.90 -0.68
C GLN A 437 -0.46 21.17 -1.86
N LYS A 438 -0.87 22.42 -2.10
CA LYS A 438 -1.66 22.78 -3.30
C LYS A 438 -0.85 22.57 -4.59
N GLU A 439 0.43 22.93 -4.59
CA GLU A 439 1.33 22.70 -5.72
C GLU A 439 1.48 21.20 -5.99
N VAL A 440 1.69 20.42 -4.92
CA VAL A 440 1.76 18.95 -4.99
C VAL A 440 0.49 18.35 -5.59
N GLN A 441 -0.70 18.75 -5.09
CA GLN A 441 -1.97 18.23 -5.60
C GLN A 441 -2.15 18.50 -7.11
N ALA A 442 -1.76 19.70 -7.56
CA ALA A 442 -1.85 20.07 -8.98
C ALA A 442 -0.91 19.23 -9.85
N LEU A 443 0.33 19.00 -9.39
CA LEU A 443 1.31 18.19 -10.10
C LEU A 443 0.99 16.70 -10.04
N ALA A 444 0.56 16.18 -8.90
CA ALA A 444 0.15 14.80 -8.73
C ALA A 444 -0.99 14.42 -9.67
N LYS A 445 -1.98 15.31 -9.84
CA LYS A 445 -3.06 15.09 -10.81
C LYS A 445 -2.55 15.03 -12.25
N LYS A 446 -1.62 15.91 -12.65
CA LYS A 446 -1.01 15.87 -13.99
C LYS A 446 -0.21 14.58 -14.19
N ARG A 447 0.53 14.16 -13.16
CA ARG A 447 1.30 12.92 -13.15
C ARG A 447 0.41 11.69 -13.31
N GLU A 448 -0.69 11.63 -12.59
CA GLU A 448 -1.68 10.55 -12.67
C GLU A 448 -2.21 10.38 -14.11
N VAL A 449 -2.64 11.48 -14.74
CA VAL A 449 -3.09 11.46 -16.16
C VAL A 449 -1.99 10.97 -17.10
N TYR A 450 -0.74 11.39 -16.88
CA TYR A 450 0.41 10.95 -17.70
C TYR A 450 0.65 9.44 -17.54
N ILE A 451 0.66 8.94 -16.31
CA ILE A 451 0.88 7.51 -16.00
C ILE A 451 -0.25 6.66 -16.61
N GLN A 452 -1.52 7.09 -16.50
CA GLN A 452 -2.65 6.37 -17.10
C GLN A 452 -2.52 6.28 -18.62
N ALA A 453 -2.12 7.36 -19.28
CA ALA A 453 -1.90 7.36 -20.73
C ALA A 453 -0.75 6.44 -21.14
N GLU A 454 0.34 6.43 -20.37
CA GLU A 454 1.50 5.58 -20.65
C GLU A 454 1.23 4.10 -20.36
N ASN A 455 0.52 3.78 -19.27
CA ASN A 455 0.06 2.42 -18.97
C ASN A 455 -0.81 1.87 -20.10
N LYS A 456 -1.74 2.67 -20.61
CA LYS A 456 -2.56 2.29 -21.77
C LYS A 456 -1.71 2.00 -23.01
N ARG A 457 -0.72 2.84 -23.30
CA ARG A 457 0.21 2.64 -24.41
C ARG A 457 1.05 1.36 -24.27
N LEU A 458 1.52 1.08 -23.03
CA LEU A 458 2.27 -0.13 -22.73
C LEU A 458 1.41 -1.38 -22.85
N ALA A 459 0.19 -1.36 -22.38
CA ALA A 459 -0.78 -2.45 -22.49
C ALA A 459 -1.10 -2.76 -23.98
N GLU A 460 -1.34 -1.74 -24.79
CA GLU A 460 -1.56 -1.88 -26.24
C GLU A 460 -0.33 -2.46 -26.97
N ALA A 461 0.88 -2.21 -26.43
CA ALA A 461 2.13 -2.78 -26.95
C ALA A 461 2.47 -4.19 -26.40
N GLY A 462 1.59 -4.79 -25.57
CA GLY A 462 1.81 -6.07 -24.90
C GLY A 462 2.93 -6.04 -23.86
N LYS A 463 3.22 -4.86 -23.30
CA LYS A 463 4.24 -4.61 -22.26
C LYS A 463 3.61 -4.14 -20.96
N GLY A 464 2.48 -4.75 -20.58
CA GLY A 464 1.83 -4.45 -19.31
C GLY A 464 2.73 -4.74 -18.12
N ASP A 465 2.50 -4.03 -17.01
CA ASP A 465 3.19 -4.24 -15.75
C ASP A 465 2.67 -5.52 -15.08
N GLY A 466 3.57 -6.33 -14.56
CA GLY A 466 3.18 -7.63 -14.02
C GLY A 466 2.63 -7.56 -12.60
N PHE A 467 3.45 -7.07 -11.65
CA PHE A 467 3.15 -7.17 -10.21
C PHE A 467 2.07 -6.19 -9.75
N ASP A 468 2.28 -4.89 -9.96
CA ASP A 468 1.35 -3.86 -9.48
C ASP A 468 -0.01 -3.88 -10.20
N GLU A 469 -0.04 -4.22 -11.50
CA GLU A 469 -1.29 -4.43 -12.23
C GLU A 469 -2.12 -5.56 -11.62
N LYS A 470 -1.48 -6.73 -11.35
CA LYS A 470 -2.18 -7.88 -10.76
C LYS A 470 -2.63 -7.64 -9.32
N VAL A 471 -1.82 -6.96 -8.51
CA VAL A 471 -2.20 -6.56 -7.15
C VAL A 471 -3.39 -5.60 -7.19
N THR A 472 -3.34 -4.57 -8.02
CA THR A 472 -4.39 -3.56 -8.15
C THR A 472 -5.71 -4.17 -8.64
N GLU A 473 -5.68 -4.94 -9.75
CA GLU A 473 -6.85 -5.63 -10.29
C GLU A 473 -7.52 -6.52 -9.23
N THR A 474 -6.71 -7.30 -8.51
CA THR A 474 -7.20 -8.20 -7.47
C THR A 474 -7.83 -7.44 -6.30
N ILE A 475 -7.23 -6.34 -5.87
CA ILE A 475 -7.77 -5.49 -4.79
C ILE A 475 -9.12 -4.91 -5.20
N HIS A 476 -9.24 -4.36 -6.42
CA HIS A 476 -10.49 -3.78 -6.91
C HIS A 476 -11.61 -4.81 -6.90
N GLN A 477 -11.39 -6.00 -7.47
CA GLN A 477 -12.38 -7.09 -7.51
C GLN A 477 -12.83 -7.56 -6.12
N GLN A 478 -11.90 -7.61 -5.16
CA GLN A 478 -12.20 -8.06 -3.80
C GLN A 478 -12.83 -6.96 -2.95
N ALA A 479 -12.51 -5.71 -3.20
CA ALA A 479 -13.04 -4.54 -2.52
C ALA A 479 -14.53 -4.32 -2.81
N GLU A 480 -14.98 -4.61 -4.04
CA GLU A 480 -16.41 -4.57 -4.41
C GLU A 480 -17.25 -5.46 -3.50
N ARG A 481 -16.73 -6.64 -3.09
CA ARG A 481 -17.42 -7.55 -2.15
C ARG A 481 -17.64 -6.94 -0.77
N LYS A 482 -16.88 -5.90 -0.42
CA LYS A 482 -16.99 -5.15 0.84
C LYS A 482 -17.64 -3.78 0.66
N GLY A 483 -18.21 -3.50 -0.52
CA GLY A 483 -18.87 -2.24 -0.84
C GLY A 483 -17.89 -1.05 -0.99
N ILE A 484 -16.63 -1.32 -1.32
CA ILE A 484 -15.64 -0.33 -1.67
C ILE A 484 -15.59 -0.26 -3.20
N ASP A 485 -16.01 0.87 -3.75
CA ASP A 485 -16.15 1.06 -5.19
C ASP A 485 -14.98 1.90 -5.74
N TYR A 486 -14.27 1.32 -6.72
CA TYR A 486 -13.18 1.96 -7.45
C TYR A 486 -13.62 2.54 -8.80
N THR A 487 -14.92 2.52 -9.09
CA THR A 487 -15.43 3.15 -10.31
C THR A 487 -15.21 4.67 -10.26
N PRO A 488 -14.70 5.30 -11.33
CA PRO A 488 -14.34 6.71 -11.38
C PRO A 488 -15.52 7.67 -11.16
#